data_c24fd9d1b9f55d4595b593f57ba960b0
#
_entry.id   c24fd9d1b9f55d4595b593f57ba960b0
#
_cell.length_a   1.000
_cell.length_b   1.000
_cell.length_c   1.000
_cell.angle_alpha   90.00
_cell.angle_beta   90.00
_cell.angle_gamma   90.00
#
_symmetry.space_group_name_H-M   'P 1'
#
loop_
_entity.id
_entity.type
_entity.pdbx_description
1 polymer ?
#
loop_
_entity_poly.entity_id
_entity_poly.type
_entity_poly.pdbx_seq_one_letter_code
_entity_poly.pdbx_strand_id
1 'polypeptide(L)'
;MYDVVIVGGGPAGFSAAVNLRSRGLSCLIVSSDIASNPLSRSPKIDNYIGMCGISGLQMLKKMKADALSCGAEYRHGRVLTVAPYKDSFMVSVGNDMVQARRVILAIGVAIPKMLKGEEEHIGRGVSYCATCDGMLYRHKRAVVIGDADDLVEEAALLSRIGVHVTVVASKRPQGLSEEIPFVEGIPFAVGDSEPLLLKTDRNEISCDVVFALRNAGSPATLLYGLETDGKHIVVDDRFQTNIPGVYAVGDCVGKPYQIATAVAQGLSAAFAVSDSLK
;
A
#
# COMPACT_ATOMS: atom_id res chain seq x y z
N MET A 1 -6.87 25.82 10.16
CA MET A 1 -6.04 25.53 8.96
C MET A 1 -4.74 24.92 9.44
N TYR A 2 -4.32 23.81 8.85
CA TYR A 2 -3.05 23.12 9.12
C TYR A 2 -1.98 23.58 8.14
N ASP A 3 -0.70 23.45 8.53
CA ASP A 3 0.39 23.57 7.54
C ASP A 3 0.33 22.38 6.59
N VAL A 4 0.07 21.16 7.09
CA VAL A 4 0.03 19.95 6.27
C VAL A 4 -1.12 19.03 6.67
N VAL A 5 -1.86 18.53 5.68
CA VAL A 5 -2.70 17.33 5.84
C VAL A 5 -2.00 16.14 5.21
N ILE A 6 -1.89 15.06 5.98
CA ILE A 6 -1.31 13.77 5.56
C ILE A 6 -2.45 12.80 5.33
N VAL A 7 -2.60 12.31 4.13
CA VAL A 7 -3.63 11.35 3.73
C VAL A 7 -3.04 9.94 3.82
N GLY A 8 -3.38 9.22 4.89
CA GLY A 8 -2.92 7.86 5.14
C GLY A 8 -2.04 7.71 6.39
N GLY A 9 -2.43 6.77 7.25
CA GLY A 9 -1.76 6.43 8.52
C GLY A 9 -0.97 5.12 8.40
N GLY A 10 -0.08 5.05 7.43
CA GLY A 10 0.92 4.01 7.29
C GLY A 10 2.32 4.49 7.72
N PRO A 11 3.37 3.65 7.53
CA PRO A 11 4.74 4.00 7.89
C PRO A 11 5.22 5.32 7.29
N ALA A 12 4.90 5.59 6.00
CA ALA A 12 5.25 6.84 5.34
C ALA A 12 4.55 8.06 5.98
N GLY A 13 3.24 7.96 6.22
CA GLY A 13 2.47 9.06 6.81
C GLY A 13 2.89 9.37 8.24
N PHE A 14 3.11 8.34 9.08
CA PHE A 14 3.59 8.56 10.45
C PHE A 14 5.01 9.13 10.48
N SER A 15 5.91 8.67 9.59
CA SER A 15 7.24 9.24 9.45
C SER A 15 7.18 10.71 9.02
N ALA A 16 6.37 11.05 8.02
CA ALA A 16 6.15 12.43 7.60
C ALA A 16 5.67 13.29 8.78
N ALA A 17 4.68 12.83 9.55
CA ALA A 17 4.12 13.56 10.68
C ALA A 17 5.16 13.87 11.76
N VAL A 18 5.94 12.86 12.20
CA VAL A 18 7.02 13.05 13.18
C VAL A 18 8.01 14.12 12.70
N ASN A 19 8.41 14.04 11.43
CA ASN A 19 9.41 14.94 10.87
C ASN A 19 8.89 16.35 10.57
N LEU A 20 7.61 16.53 10.27
CA LEU A 20 6.96 17.84 10.20
C LEU A 20 6.87 18.49 11.57
N ARG A 21 6.45 17.72 12.59
CA ARG A 21 6.36 18.24 13.97
C ARG A 21 7.71 18.64 14.54
N SER A 22 8.77 17.89 14.27
CA SER A 22 10.14 18.27 14.67
C SER A 22 10.63 19.58 14.04
N ARG A 23 9.94 20.06 13.00
CA ARG A 23 10.18 21.36 12.32
C ARG A 23 9.18 22.44 12.70
N GLY A 24 8.36 22.19 13.71
CA GLY A 24 7.38 23.15 14.20
C GLY A 24 6.11 23.30 13.33
N LEU A 25 5.95 22.49 12.29
CA LEU A 25 4.78 22.55 11.40
C LEU A 25 3.59 21.79 12.01
N SER A 26 2.40 22.39 11.94
CA SER A 26 1.16 21.74 12.33
C SER A 26 0.74 20.71 11.28
N CYS A 27 0.39 19.49 11.71
CA CYS A 27 -0.07 18.47 10.77
C CYS A 27 -1.23 17.64 11.31
N LEU A 28 -2.12 17.27 10.40
CA LEU A 28 -3.24 16.36 10.64
C LEU A 28 -3.05 15.10 9.78
N ILE A 29 -3.02 13.94 10.41
CA ILE A 29 -3.08 12.65 9.74
C ILE A 29 -4.56 12.25 9.61
N VAL A 30 -5.01 12.01 8.40
CA VAL A 30 -6.34 11.45 8.13
C VAL A 30 -6.19 10.03 7.63
N SER A 31 -6.76 9.06 8.33
CA SER A 31 -6.66 7.66 7.95
C SER A 31 -7.85 6.86 8.49
N SER A 32 -8.18 5.77 7.81
CA SER A 32 -9.04 4.71 8.34
C SER A 32 -8.40 4.05 9.56
N ASP A 33 -9.06 3.07 10.15
CA ASP A 33 -8.48 2.31 11.26
C ASP A 33 -7.14 1.69 10.83
N ILE A 34 -6.13 1.78 11.70
CA ILE A 34 -4.82 1.15 11.47
C ILE A 34 -4.94 -0.37 11.29
N ALA A 35 -5.97 -0.99 11.84
CA ALA A 35 -6.24 -2.42 11.63
C ALA A 35 -6.59 -2.74 10.16
N SER A 36 -7.10 -1.78 9.39
CA SER A 36 -7.37 -1.95 7.96
C SER A 36 -6.13 -1.77 7.07
N ASN A 37 -5.02 -1.29 7.64
CA ASN A 37 -3.77 -1.16 6.89
C ASN A 37 -3.19 -2.55 6.57
N PRO A 38 -2.75 -2.84 5.34
CA PRO A 38 -2.18 -4.15 4.97
C PRO A 38 -1.07 -4.62 5.90
N LEU A 39 -0.20 -3.71 6.34
CA LEU A 39 0.88 -4.04 7.27
C LEU A 39 0.36 -4.63 8.60
N SER A 40 -0.83 -4.23 9.08
CA SER A 40 -1.40 -4.74 10.33
C SER A 40 -1.56 -6.26 10.36
N ARG A 41 -1.68 -6.86 9.19
CA ARG A 41 -1.94 -8.28 8.97
C ARG A 41 -0.67 -9.13 8.95
N SER A 42 0.51 -8.50 8.90
CA SER A 42 1.78 -9.21 9.00
C SER A 42 1.97 -9.75 10.42
N PRO A 43 2.10 -11.08 10.59
CA PRO A 43 2.22 -11.67 11.92
C PRO A 43 3.58 -11.34 12.56
N LYS A 44 4.61 -11.11 11.74
CA LYS A 44 5.97 -10.84 12.21
C LYS A 44 6.75 -10.00 11.20
N ILE A 45 7.48 -9.01 11.68
CA ILE A 45 8.38 -8.16 10.90
C ILE A 45 9.82 -8.49 11.30
N ASP A 46 10.61 -9.02 10.37
CA ASP A 46 12.00 -9.43 10.63
C ASP A 46 13.03 -8.57 9.90
N ASN A 47 12.60 -7.66 9.02
CA ASN A 47 13.47 -6.87 8.15
C ASN A 47 13.44 -5.36 8.43
N TYR A 48 12.97 -4.93 9.62
CA TYR A 48 12.99 -3.53 10.02
C TYR A 48 13.86 -3.34 11.26
N ILE A 49 15.02 -2.70 11.09
CA ILE A 49 16.03 -2.47 12.15
C ILE A 49 15.40 -1.71 13.32
N GLY A 50 15.61 -2.20 14.53
CA GLY A 50 15.09 -1.62 15.76
C GLY A 50 13.69 -2.09 16.16
N MET A 51 12.93 -2.76 15.25
CA MET A 51 11.62 -3.32 15.55
C MET A 51 11.42 -4.74 14.98
N CYS A 52 12.49 -5.53 14.90
CA CYS A 52 12.40 -6.94 14.49
C CYS A 52 11.60 -7.77 15.48
N GLY A 53 10.85 -8.76 14.98
CA GLY A 53 10.15 -9.75 15.79
C GLY A 53 8.75 -9.34 16.26
N ILE A 54 8.30 -8.10 16.00
CA ILE A 54 6.95 -7.66 16.35
C ILE A 54 5.98 -7.83 15.18
N SER A 55 4.68 -7.88 15.47
CA SER A 55 3.66 -7.89 14.41
C SER A 55 3.52 -6.52 13.74
N GLY A 56 3.04 -6.51 12.49
CA GLY A 56 2.77 -5.26 11.78
C GLY A 56 1.76 -4.36 12.51
N LEU A 57 0.75 -4.94 13.17
CA LEU A 57 -0.19 -4.16 13.99
C LEU A 57 0.49 -3.50 15.19
N GLN A 58 1.40 -4.21 15.89
CA GLN A 58 2.18 -3.64 16.99
C GLN A 58 3.08 -2.51 16.50
N MET A 59 3.73 -2.69 15.34
CA MET A 59 4.55 -1.65 14.71
C MET A 59 3.74 -0.41 14.37
N LEU A 60 2.58 -0.56 13.71
CA LEU A 60 1.71 0.57 13.37
C LEU A 60 1.19 1.31 14.62
N LYS A 61 0.81 0.57 15.67
CA LYS A 61 0.40 1.17 16.95
C LYS A 61 1.53 2.02 17.55
N LYS A 62 2.77 1.51 17.50
CA LYS A 62 3.92 2.25 18.00
C LYS A 62 4.21 3.49 17.15
N MET A 63 4.24 3.37 15.83
CA MET A 63 4.46 4.51 14.92
C MET A 63 3.38 5.58 15.10
N LYS A 64 2.11 5.20 15.27
CA LYS A 64 1.02 6.12 15.56
C LYS A 64 1.25 6.83 16.91
N ALA A 65 1.60 6.10 17.96
CA ALA A 65 1.88 6.66 19.27
C ALA A 65 3.03 7.66 19.22
N ASP A 66 4.11 7.33 18.51
CA ASP A 66 5.27 8.21 18.32
C ASP A 66 4.86 9.52 17.61
N ALA A 67 4.06 9.44 16.52
CA ALA A 67 3.57 10.63 15.82
C ALA A 67 2.69 11.51 16.72
N LEU A 68 1.78 10.93 17.49
CA LEU A 68 0.93 11.66 18.42
C LEU A 68 1.73 12.31 19.55
N SER A 69 2.72 11.62 20.10
CA SER A 69 3.60 12.16 21.16
C SER A 69 4.44 13.36 20.68
N CYS A 70 4.74 13.43 19.38
CA CYS A 70 5.37 14.61 18.77
C CYS A 70 4.38 15.76 18.52
N GLY A 71 3.09 15.60 18.85
CA GLY A 71 2.07 16.62 18.68
C GLY A 71 1.39 16.64 17.32
N ALA A 72 1.49 15.57 16.51
CA ALA A 72 0.66 15.40 15.33
C ALA A 72 -0.79 15.12 15.75
N GLU A 73 -1.75 15.66 15.00
CA GLU A 73 -3.16 15.32 15.18
C GLU A 73 -3.52 14.12 14.29
N TYR A 74 -4.49 13.32 14.75
CA TYR A 74 -4.99 12.18 14.01
C TYR A 74 -6.51 12.22 13.96
N ARG A 75 -7.06 12.10 12.75
CA ARG A 75 -8.50 11.97 12.53
C ARG A 75 -8.80 10.64 11.86
N HIS A 76 -9.66 9.85 12.50
CA HIS A 76 -10.22 8.68 11.86
C HIS A 76 -11.18 9.11 10.76
N GLY A 77 -11.03 8.55 9.56
CA GLY A 77 -11.90 8.81 8.42
C GLY A 77 -11.20 8.54 7.09
N ARG A 78 -11.97 8.64 6.03
CA ARG A 78 -11.50 8.53 4.66
C ARG A 78 -11.51 9.90 4.00
N VAL A 79 -10.41 10.26 3.36
CA VAL A 79 -10.38 11.42 2.47
C VAL A 79 -11.07 11.02 1.16
N LEU A 80 -12.07 11.79 0.77
CA LEU A 80 -12.85 11.55 -0.45
C LEU A 80 -12.29 12.34 -1.64
N THR A 81 -11.85 13.58 -1.38
CA THR A 81 -11.25 14.45 -2.40
C THR A 81 -10.30 15.46 -1.78
N VAL A 82 -9.34 15.88 -2.57
CA VAL A 82 -8.44 17.02 -2.32
C VAL A 82 -8.65 18.01 -3.46
N ALA A 83 -8.94 19.25 -3.13
CA ALA A 83 -9.17 20.29 -4.12
C ALA A 83 -8.28 21.51 -3.85
N PRO A 84 -7.61 22.09 -4.86
CA PRO A 84 -6.92 23.38 -4.72
C PRO A 84 -7.90 24.48 -4.30
N TYR A 85 -7.49 25.32 -3.36
CA TYR A 85 -8.28 26.46 -2.90
C TYR A 85 -7.35 27.65 -2.59
N LYS A 86 -7.29 28.63 -3.48
CA LYS A 86 -6.31 29.73 -3.41
C LYS A 86 -4.89 29.17 -3.28
N ASP A 87 -4.13 29.61 -2.28
CA ASP A 87 -2.76 29.14 -2.00
C ASP A 87 -2.72 27.94 -1.04
N SER A 88 -3.82 27.19 -0.94
CA SER A 88 -4.02 26.07 -0.02
C SER A 88 -4.87 24.98 -0.66
N PHE A 89 -5.22 23.98 0.11
CA PHE A 89 -6.07 22.86 -0.30
C PHE A 89 -7.23 22.67 0.66
N MET A 90 -8.37 22.31 0.11
CA MET A 90 -9.51 21.80 0.86
C MET A 90 -9.50 20.27 0.76
N VAL A 91 -9.49 19.61 1.90
CA VAL A 91 -9.47 18.15 2.02
C VAL A 91 -10.79 17.69 2.62
N SER A 92 -11.56 16.92 1.88
CA SER A 92 -12.83 16.36 2.34
C SER A 92 -12.58 15.11 3.20
N VAL A 93 -13.09 15.12 4.44
CA VAL A 93 -12.97 14.00 5.39
C VAL A 93 -14.36 13.61 5.85
N GLY A 94 -14.95 12.62 5.21
CA GLY A 94 -16.36 12.32 5.38
C GLY A 94 -17.23 13.52 4.99
N ASN A 95 -18.01 14.05 5.93
CA ASN A 95 -18.86 15.25 5.72
C ASN A 95 -18.16 16.57 6.07
N ASP A 96 -16.93 16.52 6.58
CA ASP A 96 -16.18 17.69 7.00
C ASP A 96 -15.18 18.13 5.93
N MET A 97 -14.83 19.43 5.97
CA MET A 97 -13.77 20.00 5.14
C MET A 97 -12.62 20.51 6.02
N VAL A 98 -11.42 20.13 5.68
CA VAL A 98 -10.19 20.57 6.36
C VAL A 98 -9.33 21.36 5.41
N GLN A 99 -8.86 22.54 5.82
CA GLN A 99 -7.96 23.35 5.02
C GLN A 99 -6.50 23.13 5.43
N ALA A 100 -5.61 22.99 4.44
CA ALA A 100 -4.17 22.84 4.64
C ALA A 100 -3.36 23.60 3.59
N ARG A 101 -2.18 24.12 3.97
CA ARG A 101 -1.25 24.80 3.04
C ARG A 101 -0.61 23.80 2.08
N ARG A 102 -0.34 22.57 2.52
CA ARG A 102 0.26 21.47 1.74
C ARG A 102 -0.44 20.16 2.04
N VAL A 103 -0.31 19.21 1.12
CA VAL A 103 -0.87 17.85 1.27
C VAL A 103 0.23 16.82 1.01
N ILE A 104 0.29 15.78 1.84
CA ILE A 104 1.11 14.58 1.60
C ILE A 104 0.18 13.39 1.39
N LEU A 105 0.24 12.78 0.22
CA LEU A 105 -0.47 11.56 -0.11
C LEU A 105 0.40 10.36 0.31
N ALA A 106 0.02 9.69 1.40
CA ALA A 106 0.66 8.48 1.92
C ALA A 106 -0.33 7.30 1.89
N ILE A 107 -1.05 7.19 0.77
CA ILE A 107 -2.24 6.34 0.61
C ILE A 107 -1.91 4.86 0.41
N GLY A 108 -0.64 4.51 0.30
CA GLY A 108 -0.22 3.14 -0.01
C GLY A 108 -0.70 2.69 -1.38
N VAL A 109 -0.69 1.39 -1.62
CA VAL A 109 -1.34 0.81 -2.81
C VAL A 109 -2.81 0.60 -2.48
N ALA A 110 -3.72 1.13 -3.31
CA ALA A 110 -5.15 0.87 -3.12
C ALA A 110 -5.43 -0.62 -3.35
N ILE A 111 -6.15 -1.26 -2.44
CA ILE A 111 -6.47 -2.69 -2.52
C ILE A 111 -7.73 -2.86 -3.39
N PRO A 112 -7.68 -3.65 -4.47
CA PRO A 112 -8.85 -4.01 -5.25
C PRO A 112 -9.89 -4.77 -4.42
N LYS A 113 -11.09 -4.92 -4.96
CA LYS A 113 -12.15 -5.69 -4.31
C LYS A 113 -11.65 -7.11 -3.97
N MET A 114 -11.68 -7.44 -2.68
CA MET A 114 -11.23 -8.73 -2.18
C MET A 114 -12.15 -9.87 -2.64
N LEU A 115 -11.59 -11.05 -2.80
CA LEU A 115 -12.37 -12.28 -2.98
C LEU A 115 -13.06 -12.66 -1.67
N LYS A 116 -14.15 -13.41 -1.77
CA LYS A 116 -14.79 -13.99 -0.58
C LYS A 116 -13.79 -14.92 0.13
N GLY A 117 -13.64 -14.77 1.45
CA GLY A 117 -12.70 -15.56 2.25
C GLY A 117 -11.24 -15.12 2.17
N GLU A 118 -10.92 -14.13 1.34
CA GLU A 118 -9.54 -13.65 1.18
C GLU A 118 -9.02 -12.99 2.46
N GLU A 119 -9.86 -12.21 3.13
CA GLU A 119 -9.48 -11.45 4.32
C GLU A 119 -9.07 -12.34 5.47
N GLU A 120 -9.77 -13.43 5.68
CA GLU A 120 -9.54 -14.38 6.75
C GLU A 120 -8.18 -15.10 6.63
N HIS A 121 -7.64 -15.18 5.40
CA HIS A 121 -6.40 -15.90 5.08
C HIS A 121 -5.19 -14.98 4.88
N ILE A 122 -5.31 -13.67 5.04
CA ILE A 122 -4.17 -12.76 4.90
C ILE A 122 -3.10 -13.04 5.96
N GLY A 123 -1.84 -13.22 5.51
CA GLY A 123 -0.72 -13.63 6.37
C GLY A 123 -0.76 -15.10 6.80
N ARG A 124 -1.79 -15.86 6.39
CA ARG A 124 -1.95 -17.30 6.67
C ARG A 124 -2.30 -18.09 5.40
N GLY A 125 -1.73 -17.67 4.26
CA GLY A 125 -1.95 -18.29 2.97
C GLY A 125 -2.49 -17.35 1.89
N VAL A 126 -2.73 -16.07 2.19
CA VAL A 126 -2.93 -15.01 1.19
C VAL A 126 -1.89 -13.93 1.41
N SER A 127 -1.24 -13.49 0.33
CA SER A 127 -0.26 -12.40 0.32
C SER A 127 -0.51 -11.45 -0.86
N TYR A 128 -0.12 -10.18 -0.69
CA TYR A 128 -0.17 -9.15 -1.74
C TYR A 128 1.21 -8.75 -2.26
N CYS A 129 2.27 -9.39 -1.78
CA CYS A 129 3.64 -9.05 -2.12
C CYS A 129 4.49 -10.30 -2.30
N ALA A 130 4.77 -10.67 -3.56
CA ALA A 130 5.62 -11.83 -3.86
C ALA A 130 7.08 -11.62 -3.38
N THR A 131 7.60 -10.40 -3.54
CA THR A 131 8.96 -10.05 -3.09
C THR A 131 9.09 -10.11 -1.55
N CYS A 132 8.03 -9.76 -0.79
CA CYS A 132 8.07 -9.74 0.67
C CYS A 132 8.01 -11.16 1.27
N ASP A 133 7.05 -11.95 0.78
CA ASP A 133 6.64 -13.20 1.42
C ASP A 133 7.07 -14.45 0.65
N GLY A 134 7.54 -14.30 -0.59
CA GLY A 134 7.84 -15.43 -1.47
C GLY A 134 8.78 -16.47 -0.86
N MET A 135 9.81 -16.02 -0.11
CA MET A 135 10.75 -16.93 0.54
C MET A 135 10.12 -17.83 1.62
N LEU A 136 9.00 -17.40 2.24
CA LEU A 136 8.26 -18.20 3.23
C LEU A 136 7.58 -19.42 2.58
N TYR A 137 7.34 -19.34 1.27
CA TYR A 137 6.63 -20.36 0.49
C TYR A 137 7.52 -21.12 -0.48
N ARG A 138 8.85 -21.08 -0.27
CA ARG A 138 9.79 -21.88 -1.06
C ARG A 138 9.43 -23.37 -0.98
N HIS A 139 9.42 -24.05 -2.12
CA HIS A 139 8.99 -25.45 -2.29
C HIS A 139 7.50 -25.72 -1.97
N LYS A 140 6.68 -24.65 -1.88
CA LYS A 140 5.23 -24.73 -1.72
C LYS A 140 4.52 -24.41 -3.03
N ARG A 141 3.24 -24.78 -3.11
CA ARG A 141 2.38 -24.49 -4.27
C ARG A 141 1.76 -23.11 -4.07
N ALA A 142 2.03 -22.22 -4.99
CA ALA A 142 1.48 -20.87 -5.01
C ALA A 142 0.56 -20.69 -6.21
N VAL A 143 -0.58 -20.07 -5.97
CA VAL A 143 -1.41 -19.53 -7.05
C VAL A 143 -1.21 -18.02 -7.08
N VAL A 144 -0.89 -17.48 -8.26
CA VAL A 144 -0.80 -16.04 -8.52
C VAL A 144 -2.05 -15.61 -9.27
N ILE A 145 -2.77 -14.66 -8.71
CA ILE A 145 -3.98 -14.07 -9.30
C ILE A 145 -3.84 -12.56 -9.41
N GLY A 146 -4.57 -11.96 -10.34
CA GLY A 146 -4.66 -10.51 -10.43
C GLY A 146 -4.56 -10.00 -11.86
N ASP A 147 -4.44 -8.69 -11.94
CA ASP A 147 -4.33 -7.92 -13.18
C ASP A 147 -3.21 -6.87 -13.09
N ALA A 148 -2.34 -7.01 -12.09
CA ALA A 148 -1.20 -6.13 -11.92
C ALA A 148 -0.25 -6.22 -13.12
N ASP A 149 0.28 -5.07 -13.60
CA ASP A 149 1.17 -5.04 -14.77
C ASP A 149 2.48 -5.80 -14.52
N ASP A 150 2.88 -5.94 -13.25
CA ASP A 150 4.06 -6.68 -12.81
C ASP A 150 3.77 -8.14 -12.41
N LEU A 151 2.56 -8.65 -12.67
CA LEU A 151 2.17 -10.02 -12.32
C LEU A 151 3.12 -11.06 -12.93
N VAL A 152 3.55 -10.85 -14.18
CA VAL A 152 4.44 -11.78 -14.89
C VAL A 152 5.83 -11.81 -14.26
N GLU A 153 6.38 -10.64 -13.92
CA GLU A 153 7.69 -10.54 -13.27
C GLU A 153 7.68 -11.13 -11.86
N GLU A 154 6.62 -10.86 -11.09
CA GLU A 154 6.44 -11.41 -9.75
C GLU A 154 6.25 -12.94 -9.77
N ALA A 155 5.49 -13.48 -10.75
CA ALA A 155 5.35 -14.91 -10.95
C ALA A 155 6.70 -15.57 -11.32
N ALA A 156 7.48 -14.92 -12.20
CA ALA A 156 8.81 -15.37 -12.56
C ALA A 156 9.79 -15.30 -11.37
N LEU A 157 9.70 -14.28 -10.53
CA LEU A 157 10.49 -14.16 -9.30
C LEU A 157 10.21 -15.34 -8.36
N LEU A 158 8.92 -15.60 -8.06
CA LEU A 158 8.51 -16.73 -7.22
C LEU A 158 9.03 -18.06 -7.74
N SER A 159 8.91 -18.30 -9.06
CA SER A 159 9.42 -19.51 -9.69
C SER A 159 10.94 -19.66 -9.52
N ARG A 160 11.70 -18.57 -9.73
CA ARG A 160 13.18 -18.56 -9.58
C ARG A 160 13.64 -18.86 -8.15
N ILE A 161 12.89 -18.44 -7.13
CA ILE A 161 13.24 -18.74 -5.73
C ILE A 161 12.75 -20.12 -5.27
N GLY A 162 12.20 -20.92 -6.18
CA GLY A 162 11.82 -22.31 -5.94
C GLY A 162 10.38 -22.50 -5.42
N VAL A 163 9.48 -21.56 -5.66
CA VAL A 163 8.03 -21.72 -5.42
C VAL A 163 7.40 -22.41 -6.64
N HIS A 164 6.50 -23.35 -6.43
CA HIS A 164 5.73 -24.00 -7.50
C HIS A 164 4.54 -23.12 -7.88
N VAL A 165 4.73 -22.28 -8.88
CA VAL A 165 3.77 -21.22 -9.26
C VAL A 165 2.76 -21.73 -10.27
N THR A 166 1.49 -21.39 -10.10
CA THR A 166 0.43 -21.45 -11.12
C THR A 166 -0.22 -20.07 -11.23
N VAL A 167 -0.28 -19.52 -12.44
CA VAL A 167 -0.98 -18.25 -12.68
C VAL A 167 -2.44 -18.52 -13.05
N VAL A 168 -3.37 -17.78 -12.45
CA VAL A 168 -4.81 -17.89 -12.72
C VAL A 168 -5.35 -16.53 -13.14
N ALA A 169 -5.92 -16.45 -14.33
CA ALA A 169 -6.54 -15.23 -14.87
C ALA A 169 -7.59 -15.59 -15.94
N SER A 170 -8.41 -14.62 -16.35
CA SER A 170 -9.43 -14.79 -17.41
C SER A 170 -8.82 -15.08 -18.79
N LYS A 171 -7.56 -14.72 -18.99
CA LYS A 171 -6.74 -15.04 -20.18
C LYS A 171 -5.27 -15.07 -19.81
N ARG A 172 -4.47 -15.84 -20.58
CA ARG A 172 -3.03 -15.92 -20.32
C ARG A 172 -2.38 -14.54 -20.45
N PRO A 173 -1.66 -14.08 -19.40
CA PRO A 173 -0.93 -12.82 -19.45
C PRO A 173 0.13 -12.82 -20.54
N GLN A 174 0.27 -11.71 -21.25
CA GLN A 174 1.32 -11.53 -22.23
C GLN A 174 2.70 -11.57 -21.57
N GLY A 175 3.63 -12.35 -22.14
CA GLY A 175 4.99 -12.49 -21.59
C GLY A 175 5.14 -13.54 -20.48
N LEU A 176 4.06 -14.20 -20.06
CA LEU A 176 4.16 -15.30 -19.10
C LEU A 176 4.93 -16.48 -19.74
N SER A 177 6.01 -16.91 -19.07
CA SER A 177 6.82 -18.06 -19.51
C SER A 177 5.97 -19.32 -19.67
N GLU A 178 6.23 -20.11 -20.71
CA GLU A 178 5.57 -21.43 -20.92
C GLU A 178 5.88 -22.44 -19.81
N GLU A 179 6.98 -22.25 -19.08
CA GLU A 179 7.36 -23.09 -17.95
C GLU A 179 6.49 -22.85 -16.71
N ILE A 180 5.76 -21.71 -16.66
CA ILE A 180 4.84 -21.41 -15.56
C ILE A 180 3.45 -21.87 -15.95
N PRO A 181 2.87 -22.84 -15.21
CA PRO A 181 1.50 -23.29 -15.41
C PRO A 181 0.49 -22.15 -15.38
N PHE A 182 -0.47 -22.21 -16.31
CA PHE A 182 -1.56 -21.25 -16.40
C PHE A 182 -2.90 -21.98 -16.39
N VAL A 183 -3.82 -21.48 -15.60
CA VAL A 183 -5.21 -21.94 -15.54
C VAL A 183 -6.14 -20.77 -15.86
N GLU A 184 -6.96 -20.94 -16.89
CA GLU A 184 -7.97 -19.97 -17.26
C GLU A 184 -9.15 -20.01 -16.31
N GLY A 185 -9.52 -18.87 -15.72
CA GLY A 185 -10.65 -18.73 -14.82
C GLY A 185 -10.71 -17.36 -14.15
N ILE A 186 -11.89 -16.99 -13.65
CA ILE A 186 -12.12 -15.76 -12.90
C ILE A 186 -12.19 -16.12 -11.41
N PRO A 187 -11.19 -15.76 -10.59
CA PRO A 187 -11.21 -16.08 -9.17
C PRO A 187 -12.30 -15.26 -8.45
N PHE A 188 -13.04 -15.90 -7.54
CA PHE A 188 -14.07 -15.24 -6.74
C PHE A 188 -14.03 -15.56 -5.25
N ALA A 189 -13.38 -16.66 -4.82
CA ALA A 189 -13.29 -17.02 -3.42
C ALA A 189 -12.00 -17.79 -3.09
N VAL A 190 -11.56 -17.64 -1.84
CA VAL A 190 -10.57 -18.50 -1.18
C VAL A 190 -11.31 -19.31 -0.14
N GLY A 191 -11.23 -20.64 -0.23
CA GLY A 191 -11.90 -21.56 0.71
C GLY A 191 -11.06 -21.80 1.95
N ASP A 192 -11.76 -22.01 3.07
CA ASP A 192 -11.17 -22.32 4.36
C ASP A 192 -10.87 -23.83 4.45
N SER A 193 -9.76 -24.23 3.86
CA SER A 193 -9.27 -25.62 3.86
C SER A 193 -7.75 -25.67 3.96
N GLU A 194 -7.21 -26.79 4.42
CA GLU A 194 -5.78 -27.08 4.41
C GLU A 194 -5.52 -28.29 3.51
N PRO A 195 -4.87 -28.11 2.39
CA PRO A 195 -4.38 -26.85 1.76
C PRO A 195 -5.52 -25.95 1.31
N LEU A 196 -5.22 -24.64 1.12
CA LEU A 196 -6.18 -23.65 0.64
C LEU A 196 -6.77 -24.05 -0.72
N LEU A 197 -7.99 -23.61 -0.97
CA LEU A 197 -8.69 -23.86 -2.21
C LEU A 197 -9.09 -22.53 -2.87
N LEU A 198 -8.39 -22.16 -3.95
CA LEU A 198 -8.83 -21.04 -4.78
C LEU A 198 -9.98 -21.47 -5.69
N LYS A 199 -11.13 -20.79 -5.60
CA LYS A 199 -12.32 -21.04 -6.42
C LYS A 199 -12.40 -20.04 -7.55
N THR A 200 -12.59 -20.57 -8.76
CA THR A 200 -12.86 -19.79 -9.97
C THR A 200 -14.21 -20.18 -10.55
N ASP A 201 -14.66 -19.43 -11.56
CA ASP A 201 -15.87 -19.75 -12.33
C ASP A 201 -15.82 -21.10 -13.06
N ARG A 202 -14.62 -21.70 -13.21
CA ARG A 202 -14.40 -22.94 -13.97
C ARG A 202 -13.76 -24.06 -13.16
N ASN A 203 -12.94 -23.72 -12.14
CA ASN A 203 -12.08 -24.67 -11.45
C ASN A 203 -11.97 -24.38 -9.97
N GLU A 204 -11.58 -25.39 -9.21
CA GLU A 204 -11.05 -25.27 -7.85
C GLU A 204 -9.58 -25.70 -7.84
N ILE A 205 -8.71 -24.87 -7.28
CA ILE A 205 -7.25 -25.06 -7.36
C ILE A 205 -6.70 -25.10 -5.95
N SER A 206 -6.12 -26.26 -5.60
CA SER A 206 -5.47 -26.45 -4.30
C SER A 206 -4.09 -25.80 -4.27
N CYS A 207 -3.81 -25.00 -3.24
CA CYS A 207 -2.54 -24.31 -3.07
C CYS A 207 -2.20 -24.10 -1.59
N ASP A 208 -0.95 -23.77 -1.32
CA ASP A 208 -0.48 -23.46 0.03
C ASP A 208 -0.50 -21.92 0.26
N VAL A 209 -0.55 -21.14 -0.84
CA VAL A 209 -0.65 -19.68 -0.80
C VAL A 209 -1.30 -19.14 -2.07
N VAL A 210 -2.03 -18.04 -1.93
CA VAL A 210 -2.54 -17.19 -3.02
C VAL A 210 -1.81 -15.84 -2.97
N PHE A 211 -1.05 -15.50 -4.01
CA PHE A 211 -0.51 -14.16 -4.23
C PHE A 211 -1.50 -13.36 -5.06
N ALA A 212 -2.19 -12.42 -4.41
CA ALA A 212 -3.22 -11.60 -5.05
C ALA A 212 -2.63 -10.27 -5.56
N LEU A 213 -2.10 -10.28 -6.78
CA LEU A 213 -1.41 -9.16 -7.43
C LEU A 213 -2.39 -8.41 -8.33
N ARG A 214 -3.05 -7.39 -7.82
CA ARG A 214 -4.10 -6.65 -8.53
C ARG A 214 -3.80 -5.17 -8.62
N ASN A 215 -4.23 -4.55 -9.73
CA ASN A 215 -4.24 -3.10 -9.86
C ASN A 215 -5.29 -2.51 -8.91
N ALA A 216 -4.92 -1.43 -8.26
CA ALA A 216 -5.81 -0.66 -7.41
C ALA A 216 -6.55 0.42 -8.21
N GLY A 217 -7.60 1.01 -7.63
CA GLY A 217 -8.24 2.20 -8.19
C GLY A 217 -7.21 3.34 -8.33
N SER A 218 -7.31 4.12 -9.43
CA SER A 218 -6.33 5.18 -9.70
C SER A 218 -6.31 6.26 -8.61
N PRO A 219 -5.14 6.65 -8.09
CA PRO A 219 -5.01 7.80 -7.19
C PRO A 219 -5.54 9.12 -7.76
N ALA A 220 -5.66 9.22 -9.08
CA ALA A 220 -6.21 10.39 -9.78
C ALA A 220 -7.67 10.69 -9.41
N THR A 221 -8.41 9.73 -8.87
CA THR A 221 -9.78 9.97 -8.36
C THR A 221 -9.79 10.82 -7.09
N LEU A 222 -8.69 10.86 -6.33
CA LEU A 222 -8.57 11.64 -5.10
C LEU A 222 -8.29 13.11 -5.37
N LEU A 223 -7.54 13.40 -6.41
CA LEU A 223 -7.14 14.76 -6.80
C LEU A 223 -7.13 14.88 -8.31
N TYR A 224 -8.03 15.71 -8.84
CA TYR A 224 -8.15 15.93 -10.28
C TYR A 224 -6.85 16.48 -10.88
N GLY A 225 -6.42 15.90 -11.99
CA GLY A 225 -5.20 16.28 -12.70
C GLY A 225 -3.90 15.72 -12.11
N LEU A 226 -3.99 14.85 -11.08
CA LEU A 226 -2.82 14.15 -10.55
C LEU A 226 -2.26 13.18 -11.59
N GLU A 227 -0.99 13.33 -11.93
CA GLU A 227 -0.30 12.42 -12.86
C GLU A 227 0.05 11.09 -12.21
N THR A 228 -0.23 10.02 -12.96
CA THR A 228 0.11 8.64 -12.57
C THR A 228 0.73 7.91 -13.74
N ASP A 229 1.57 6.94 -13.48
CA ASP A 229 2.11 6.00 -14.48
C ASP A 229 1.17 4.79 -14.72
N GLY A 230 -0.09 4.92 -14.37
CA GLY A 230 -1.10 3.86 -14.39
C GLY A 230 -1.33 3.24 -13.01
N LYS A 231 -0.32 3.15 -12.15
CA LYS A 231 -0.37 2.56 -10.81
C LYS A 231 0.05 3.52 -9.73
N HIS A 232 1.13 4.24 -9.96
CA HIS A 232 1.80 5.05 -8.98
C HIS A 232 1.64 6.51 -9.31
N ILE A 233 1.69 7.32 -8.29
CA ILE A 233 1.72 8.77 -8.42
C ILE A 233 3.12 9.16 -8.90
N VAL A 234 3.20 9.90 -10.00
CA VAL A 234 4.46 10.44 -10.51
C VAL A 234 4.93 11.57 -9.59
N VAL A 235 6.18 11.48 -9.14
CA VAL A 235 6.81 12.48 -8.28
C VAL A 235 8.23 12.80 -8.76
N ASP A 236 8.71 13.99 -8.40
CA ASP A 236 10.10 14.39 -8.58
C ASP A 236 11.03 13.84 -7.48
N ASP A 237 12.30 14.20 -7.53
CA ASP A 237 13.32 13.78 -6.54
C ASP A 237 13.05 14.30 -5.11
N ARG A 238 12.12 15.24 -4.96
CA ARG A 238 11.67 15.81 -3.69
C ARG A 238 10.30 15.28 -3.25
N PHE A 239 9.80 14.24 -3.93
CA PHE A 239 8.48 13.65 -3.73
C PHE A 239 7.30 14.60 -4.00
N GLN A 240 7.52 15.71 -4.73
CA GLN A 240 6.45 16.59 -5.18
C GLN A 240 5.81 16.02 -6.43
N THR A 241 4.48 16.06 -6.48
CA THR A 241 3.71 15.67 -7.67
C THR A 241 3.70 16.77 -8.72
N ASN A 242 3.09 16.53 -9.87
CA ASN A 242 2.82 17.56 -10.87
C ASN A 242 1.93 18.72 -10.35
N ILE A 243 1.28 18.55 -9.20
CA ILE A 243 0.45 19.59 -8.56
C ILE A 243 1.27 20.30 -7.49
N PRO A 244 1.65 21.58 -7.67
CA PRO A 244 2.47 22.29 -6.69
C PRO A 244 1.85 22.29 -5.30
N GLY A 245 2.64 21.92 -4.28
CA GLY A 245 2.21 21.84 -2.89
C GLY A 245 1.57 20.53 -2.50
N VAL A 246 1.47 19.56 -3.44
CA VAL A 246 1.06 18.18 -3.16
C VAL A 246 2.26 17.26 -3.33
N TYR A 247 2.48 16.42 -2.33
CA TYR A 247 3.55 15.43 -2.28
C TYR A 247 2.97 14.03 -2.17
N ALA A 248 3.71 13.01 -2.59
CA ALA A 248 3.30 11.63 -2.43
C ALA A 248 4.47 10.76 -1.97
N VAL A 249 4.20 9.79 -1.07
CA VAL A 249 5.22 8.97 -0.43
C VAL A 249 4.71 7.57 -0.08
N GLY A 250 5.63 6.63 0.05
CA GLY A 250 5.33 5.23 0.33
C GLY A 250 4.95 4.48 -0.93
N ASP A 251 4.26 3.37 -0.76
CA ASP A 251 3.98 2.43 -1.85
C ASP A 251 3.18 3.05 -3.02
N CYS A 252 2.50 4.17 -2.79
CA CYS A 252 1.77 4.87 -3.86
C CYS A 252 2.67 5.57 -4.89
N VAL A 253 3.98 5.67 -4.64
CA VAL A 253 4.94 6.25 -5.60
C VAL A 253 5.84 5.20 -6.25
N GLY A 254 5.67 3.92 -5.92
CA GLY A 254 6.40 2.85 -6.57
C GLY A 254 7.17 1.91 -5.64
N LYS A 255 7.80 0.93 -6.27
CA LYS A 255 8.65 -0.06 -5.59
C LYS A 255 10.00 0.55 -5.12
N PRO A 256 10.67 -0.10 -4.13
CA PRO A 256 10.26 -1.32 -3.44
C PRO A 256 9.22 -1.04 -2.34
N TYR A 257 8.21 -1.89 -2.23
CA TYR A 257 7.17 -1.80 -1.19
C TYR A 257 7.73 -2.29 0.15
N GLN A 258 8.52 -1.45 0.79
CA GLN A 258 9.22 -1.77 2.03
C GLN A 258 8.94 -0.71 3.10
N ILE A 259 8.80 -1.15 4.35
CA ILE A 259 8.55 -0.26 5.48
C ILE A 259 9.67 0.79 5.58
N ALA A 260 10.94 0.36 5.43
CA ALA A 260 12.10 1.25 5.50
C ALA A 260 12.06 2.32 4.39
N THR A 261 11.71 1.93 3.16
CA THR A 261 11.54 2.87 2.05
C THR A 261 10.43 3.88 2.33
N ALA A 262 9.27 3.41 2.77
CA ALA A 262 8.14 4.27 3.10
C ALA A 262 8.50 5.29 4.21
N VAL A 263 9.19 4.85 5.25
CA VAL A 263 9.68 5.72 6.35
C VAL A 263 10.66 6.77 5.84
N ALA A 264 11.63 6.37 5.00
CA ALA A 264 12.62 7.28 4.42
C ALA A 264 11.98 8.33 3.50
N GLN A 265 11.02 7.92 2.67
CA GLN A 265 10.27 8.83 1.80
C GLN A 265 9.43 9.83 2.61
N GLY A 266 8.78 9.38 3.69
CA GLY A 266 8.03 10.27 4.60
C GLY A 266 8.92 11.34 5.23
N LEU A 267 10.13 10.97 5.67
CA LEU A 267 11.14 11.91 6.12
C LEU A 267 11.50 12.92 5.02
N SER A 268 11.84 12.46 3.82
CA SER A 268 12.29 13.29 2.71
C SER A 268 11.20 14.30 2.28
N ALA A 269 9.96 13.86 2.16
CA ALA A 269 8.84 14.76 1.84
C ALA A 269 8.60 15.80 2.94
N ALA A 270 8.75 15.45 4.21
CA ALA A 270 8.62 16.42 5.29
C ALA A 270 9.67 17.55 5.20
N PHE A 271 10.91 17.23 4.76
CA PHE A 271 11.92 18.26 4.47
C PHE A 271 11.50 19.14 3.28
N ALA A 272 11.09 18.52 2.16
CA ALA A 272 10.68 19.24 0.98
C ALA A 272 9.50 20.18 1.26
N VAL A 273 8.50 19.71 1.99
CA VAL A 273 7.34 20.50 2.46
C VAL A 273 7.80 21.67 3.34
N SER A 274 8.66 21.41 4.33
CA SER A 274 9.17 22.44 5.23
C SER A 274 9.88 23.57 4.46
N ASP A 275 10.67 23.22 3.45
CA ASP A 275 11.36 24.21 2.60
C ASP A 275 10.36 25.03 1.76
N SER A 276 9.29 24.39 1.25
CA SER A 276 8.27 25.05 0.44
C SER A 276 7.36 26.00 1.24
N LEU A 277 7.44 26.01 2.55
CA LEU A 277 6.63 26.83 3.44
C LEU A 277 7.40 28.03 4.04
N LYS A 278 8.71 28.10 3.80
CA LYS A 278 9.55 29.25 4.14
C LYS A 278 9.28 30.41 3.18
#